data_1a30f0ae3e285f5a7a7eaf7eedd22957
#
_entry.id   1a30f0ae3e285f5a7a7eaf7eedd22957
#
_cell.length_a   1.000
_cell.length_b   1.000
_cell.length_c   1.000
_cell.angle_alpha   90.00
_cell.angle_beta   90.00
_cell.angle_gamma   90.00
#
_symmetry.space_group_name_H-M   'P 1'
#
loop_
_entity.id
_entity.type
_entity.pdbx_description
1 polymer ?
#
loop_
_entity_poly.entity_id
_entity_poly.type
_entity_poly.pdbx_seq_one_letter_code
_entity_poly.pdbx_strand_id
1 'polypeptide(L)'
;MRLMGFGHRVYKNYDPRAKIIKQVADDVFKVTGLSPLLEIAVELERIALEDDYFVSKKLYPNVDFYSGIIYEAMGFPTEMFPVLFAIGRMPGWLAQWEENLTDPEQRIARPRQIYVGPGERHVERD
;
A
#
# COMPACT_ATOMS: atom_id res chain seq x y z
N MET A 1 -4.95 5.84 21.75
CA MET A 1 -4.11 6.25 20.60
C MET A 1 -4.40 5.30 19.45
N ARG A 2 -4.53 5.76 18.20
CA ARG A 2 -4.76 4.88 17.03
C ARG A 2 -3.44 4.73 16.29
N LEU A 3 -2.97 3.51 16.14
CA LEU A 3 -1.77 3.22 15.36
C LEU A 3 -2.11 3.29 13.88
N MET A 4 -1.42 4.17 13.15
CA MET A 4 -1.57 4.31 11.69
C MET A 4 -0.69 3.26 10.98
N GLY A 5 -1.00 2.97 9.71
CA GLY A 5 -0.26 1.96 8.94
C GLY A 5 -0.79 0.52 9.11
N PHE A 6 -1.86 0.34 9.87
CA PHE A 6 -2.45 -0.98 10.14
C PHE A 6 -3.94 -1.01 9.75
N GLY A 7 -4.34 -2.13 9.16
CA GLY A 7 -5.71 -2.36 8.70
C GLY A 7 -6.04 -1.71 7.36
N HIS A 8 -7.15 -2.12 6.76
CA HIS A 8 -7.62 -1.59 5.49
C HIS A 8 -9.15 -1.49 5.46
N ARG A 9 -9.68 -0.51 4.76
CA ARG A 9 -11.13 -0.29 4.71
C ARG A 9 -11.85 -1.36 3.88
N VAL A 10 -11.23 -1.83 2.81
CA VAL A 10 -11.78 -2.81 1.87
C VAL A 10 -11.33 -4.22 2.24
N TYR A 11 -10.02 -4.45 2.33
CA TYR A 11 -9.49 -5.75 2.69
C TYR A 11 -9.76 -6.05 4.16
N LYS A 12 -10.54 -7.12 4.41
CA LYS A 12 -10.84 -7.62 5.76
C LYS A 12 -9.86 -8.70 6.21
N ASN A 13 -8.82 -8.90 5.46
CA ASN A 13 -7.71 -9.78 5.71
C ASN A 13 -6.42 -9.09 5.27
N TYR A 14 -5.33 -9.82 5.13
CA TYR A 14 -4.05 -9.28 4.68
C TYR A 14 -4.17 -8.64 3.29
N ASP A 15 -3.65 -7.43 3.13
CA ASP A 15 -3.60 -6.73 1.83
C ASP A 15 -2.62 -7.47 0.90
N PRO A 16 -3.04 -7.97 -0.28
CA PRO A 16 -2.15 -8.70 -1.18
C PRO A 16 -0.96 -7.87 -1.66
N ARG A 17 -1.11 -6.54 -1.71
CA ARG A 17 -0.03 -5.62 -2.09
C ARG A 17 1.03 -5.49 -0.99
N ALA A 18 0.64 -5.67 0.27
CA ALA A 18 1.57 -5.58 1.40
C ALA A 18 2.68 -6.62 1.33
N LYS A 19 2.40 -7.81 0.80
CA LYS A 19 3.41 -8.85 0.60
C LYS A 19 4.47 -8.45 -0.42
N ILE A 20 4.05 -7.79 -1.50
CA ILE A 20 4.96 -7.33 -2.56
C ILE A 20 5.82 -6.17 -2.05
N ILE A 21 5.21 -5.17 -1.42
CA ILE A 21 5.93 -3.99 -0.94
C ILE A 21 6.86 -4.33 0.23
N LYS A 22 6.53 -5.34 1.05
CA LYS A 22 7.43 -5.86 2.07
C LYS A 22 8.71 -6.42 1.46
N GLN A 23 8.61 -7.19 0.38
CA GLN A 23 9.79 -7.67 -0.34
C GLN A 23 10.65 -6.52 -0.87
N VAL A 24 10.03 -5.47 -1.40
CA VAL A 24 10.73 -4.26 -1.83
C VAL A 24 11.44 -3.57 -0.65
N ALA A 25 10.80 -3.52 0.52
CA ALA A 25 11.42 -2.97 1.72
C ALA A 25 12.67 -3.76 2.11
N ASP A 26 12.60 -5.08 2.12
CA ASP A 26 13.74 -5.94 2.41
C ASP A 26 14.90 -5.72 1.42
N ASP A 27 14.60 -5.53 0.14
CA ASP A 27 15.62 -5.27 -0.88
C ASP A 27 16.25 -3.88 -0.75
N VAL A 28 15.47 -2.87 -0.41
CA VAL A 28 15.97 -1.52 -0.10
C VAL A 28 16.91 -1.57 1.12
N PHE A 29 16.49 -2.23 2.21
CA PHE A 29 17.29 -2.31 3.43
C PHE A 29 18.63 -3.03 3.25
N LYS A 30 18.74 -3.97 2.32
CA LYS A 30 20.02 -4.61 1.95
C LYS A 30 21.02 -3.59 1.38
N VAL A 31 20.53 -2.55 0.73
CA VAL A 31 21.36 -1.51 0.09
C VAL A 31 21.61 -0.35 1.04
N THR A 32 20.59 0.14 1.73
CA THR A 32 20.65 1.34 2.57
C THR A 32 21.11 1.05 4.00
N GLY A 33 21.01 -0.20 4.44
CA GLY A 33 21.14 -0.57 5.85
C GLY A 33 19.86 -0.27 6.65
N LEU A 34 19.86 -0.68 7.92
CA LEU A 34 18.76 -0.40 8.86
C LEU A 34 19.15 0.80 9.74
N SER A 35 18.30 1.82 9.75
CA SER A 35 18.36 2.89 10.75
C SER A 35 17.64 2.47 12.04
N PRO A 36 17.88 3.14 13.18
CA PRO A 36 17.16 2.84 14.42
C PRO A 36 15.63 2.96 14.29
N LEU A 37 15.12 3.85 13.44
CA LEU A 37 13.69 3.97 13.16
C LEU A 37 13.15 2.77 12.38
N LEU A 38 13.94 2.26 11.45
CA LEU A 38 13.56 1.06 10.68
C LEU A 38 13.56 -0.18 11.54
N GLU A 39 14.51 -0.32 12.46
CA GLU A 39 14.53 -1.41 13.44
C GLU A 39 13.28 -1.40 14.33
N ILE A 40 12.87 -0.21 14.79
CA ILE A 40 11.63 -0.03 15.57
C ILE A 40 10.42 -0.43 14.72
N ALA A 41 10.36 -0.06 13.45
CA ALA A 41 9.26 -0.40 12.57
C ALA A 41 9.15 -1.92 12.33
N VAL A 42 10.25 -2.60 12.10
CA VAL A 42 10.30 -4.06 11.94
C VAL A 42 9.83 -4.78 13.21
N GLU A 43 10.30 -4.31 14.39
CA GLU A 43 9.87 -4.90 15.66
C GLU A 43 8.39 -4.60 15.95
N LEU A 44 7.89 -3.42 15.59
CA LEU A 44 6.48 -3.07 15.72
C LEU A 44 5.60 -3.98 14.85
N GLU A 45 6.04 -4.29 13.61
CA GLU A 45 5.37 -5.25 12.75
C GLU A 45 5.27 -6.62 13.44
N ARG A 46 6.39 -7.11 13.94
CA ARG A 46 6.47 -8.41 14.61
C ARG A 46 5.49 -8.50 15.78
N ILE A 47 5.51 -7.50 16.66
CA ILE A 47 4.62 -7.43 17.83
C ILE A 47 3.15 -7.38 17.39
N ALA A 48 2.81 -6.54 16.40
CA ALA A 48 1.42 -6.40 15.95
C ALA A 48 0.87 -7.68 15.30
N LEU A 49 1.71 -8.48 14.67
CA LEU A 49 1.29 -9.77 14.07
C LEU A 49 1.04 -10.87 15.12
N GLU A 50 1.55 -10.70 16.34
CA GLU A 50 1.38 -11.65 17.46
C GLU A 50 0.37 -11.15 18.49
N ASP A 51 0.06 -9.85 18.54
CA ASP A 51 -0.83 -9.24 19.54
C ASP A 51 -2.29 -9.57 19.27
N ASP A 52 -2.99 -10.06 20.29
CA ASP A 52 -4.38 -10.51 20.21
C ASP A 52 -5.36 -9.42 19.74
N TYR A 53 -5.12 -8.16 20.09
CA TYR A 53 -5.97 -7.05 19.66
C TYR A 53 -5.88 -6.85 18.13
N PHE A 54 -4.66 -6.88 17.56
CA PHE A 54 -4.46 -6.71 16.13
C PHE A 54 -4.94 -7.94 15.35
N VAL A 55 -4.62 -9.13 15.83
CA VAL A 55 -5.01 -10.40 15.19
C VAL A 55 -6.52 -10.57 15.19
N SER A 56 -7.20 -10.39 16.33
CA SER A 56 -8.65 -10.54 16.43
C SER A 56 -9.43 -9.55 15.57
N LYS A 57 -8.89 -8.35 15.37
CA LYS A 57 -9.48 -7.29 14.52
C LYS A 57 -8.96 -7.31 13.10
N LYS A 58 -8.07 -8.22 12.75
CA LYS A 58 -7.44 -8.33 11.41
C LYS A 58 -6.76 -7.02 10.97
N LEU A 59 -6.04 -6.39 11.90
CA LEU A 59 -5.31 -5.14 11.66
C LEU A 59 -3.87 -5.45 11.25
N TYR A 60 -3.70 -5.90 10.03
CA TYR A 60 -2.39 -6.20 9.45
C TYR A 60 -1.71 -4.94 8.93
N PRO A 61 -0.35 -4.91 8.84
CA PRO A 61 0.37 -3.83 8.18
C PRO A 61 -0.15 -3.62 6.76
N ASN A 62 -0.34 -2.37 6.38
CA ASN A 62 -0.84 -1.99 5.07
C ASN A 62 0.27 -1.38 4.20
N VAL A 63 -0.09 -0.93 2.98
CA VAL A 63 0.86 -0.35 2.03
C VAL A 63 1.52 0.91 2.58
N ASP A 64 0.79 1.74 3.34
CA ASP A 64 1.32 3.00 3.89
C ASP A 64 2.40 2.75 4.94
N PHE A 65 2.28 1.65 5.72
CA PHE A 65 3.31 1.24 6.67
C PHE A 65 4.65 0.97 5.95
N TYR A 66 4.64 0.15 4.91
CA TYR A 66 5.86 -0.23 4.21
C TYR A 66 6.40 0.91 3.33
N SER A 67 5.54 1.65 2.62
CA SER A 67 6.01 2.76 1.80
C SER A 67 6.69 3.85 2.63
N GLY A 68 6.18 4.14 3.82
CA GLY A 68 6.78 5.09 4.75
C GLY A 68 8.21 4.72 5.12
N ILE A 69 8.44 3.47 5.54
CA ILE A 69 9.78 3.01 5.92
C ILE A 69 10.73 2.88 4.73
N ILE A 70 10.23 2.57 3.53
CA ILE A 70 11.03 2.57 2.30
C ILE A 70 11.51 3.98 1.97
N TYR A 71 10.61 4.96 1.96
CA TYR A 71 10.95 6.34 1.63
C TYR A 71 11.94 6.93 2.63
N GLU A 72 11.77 6.63 3.90
CA GLU A 72 12.70 7.04 4.94
C GLU A 72 14.09 6.41 4.75
N ALA A 73 14.15 5.11 4.46
CA ALA A 73 15.40 4.41 4.16
C ALA A 73 16.13 4.99 2.93
N MET A 74 15.38 5.46 1.94
CA MET A 74 15.90 6.12 0.74
C MET A 74 16.29 7.59 0.98
N GLY A 75 16.08 8.13 2.18
CA GLY A 75 16.46 9.49 2.55
C GLY A 75 15.49 10.59 2.09
N PHE A 76 14.26 10.24 1.70
CA PHE A 76 13.25 11.25 1.39
C PHE A 76 12.71 11.89 2.68
N PRO A 77 12.55 13.22 2.71
CA PRO A 77 11.89 13.89 3.83
C PRO A 77 10.40 13.52 3.88
N THR A 78 9.85 13.38 5.08
CA THR A 78 8.47 12.93 5.30
C THR A 78 7.42 13.78 4.59
N GLU A 79 7.70 15.07 4.41
CA GLU A 79 6.84 16.01 3.68
C GLU A 79 6.67 15.65 2.20
N MET A 80 7.61 14.89 1.63
CA MET A 80 7.55 14.42 0.24
C MET A 80 6.73 13.12 0.06
N PHE A 81 6.42 12.39 1.12
CA PHE A 81 5.74 11.09 1.00
C PHE A 81 4.41 11.17 0.24
N PRO A 82 3.53 12.17 0.47
CA PRO A 82 2.32 12.33 -0.33
C PRO A 82 2.59 12.59 -1.81
N VAL A 83 3.67 13.33 -2.12
CA VAL A 83 4.07 13.62 -3.51
C VAL A 83 4.55 12.36 -4.22
N LEU A 84 5.41 11.57 -3.57
CA LEU A 84 5.88 10.29 -4.10
C LEU A 84 4.73 9.32 -4.34
N PHE A 85 3.78 9.27 -3.41
CA PHE A 85 2.55 8.48 -3.57
C PHE A 85 1.73 8.95 -4.77
N ALA A 86 1.57 10.27 -4.95
CA ALA A 86 0.83 10.84 -6.08
C ALA A 86 1.48 10.53 -7.43
N ILE A 87 2.83 10.58 -7.51
CA ILE A 87 3.58 10.19 -8.70
C ILE A 87 3.27 8.73 -9.08
N GLY A 88 3.34 7.81 -8.11
CA GLY A 88 3.01 6.40 -8.33
C GLY A 88 1.54 6.15 -8.68
N ARG A 89 0.64 7.05 -8.27
CA ARG A 89 -0.80 6.98 -8.57
C ARG A 89 -1.17 7.57 -9.94
N MET A 90 -0.32 8.40 -10.52
CA MET A 90 -0.61 9.10 -11.77
C MET A 90 -1.07 8.20 -12.91
N PRO A 91 -0.43 7.05 -13.20
CA PRO A 91 -0.90 6.14 -14.25
C PRO A 91 -2.34 5.66 -14.02
N GLY A 92 -2.70 5.37 -12.77
CA GLY A 92 -4.05 4.97 -12.42
C GLY A 92 -5.08 6.08 -12.61
N TRP A 93 -4.73 7.33 -12.30
CA TRP A 93 -5.60 8.49 -12.57
C TRP A 93 -5.79 8.73 -14.05
N LEU A 94 -4.72 8.60 -14.84
CA LEU A 94 -4.80 8.75 -16.30
C LEU A 94 -5.68 7.66 -16.92
N ALA A 95 -5.53 6.41 -16.50
CA ALA A 95 -6.38 5.32 -16.97
C ALA A 95 -7.86 5.56 -16.62
N GLN A 96 -8.18 5.97 -15.40
CA GLN A 96 -9.55 6.30 -15.00
C GLN A 96 -10.10 7.52 -15.76
N TRP A 97 -9.27 8.51 -16.03
CA TRP A 97 -9.66 9.67 -16.82
C TRP A 97 -9.96 9.29 -18.26
N GLU A 98 -9.13 8.46 -18.88
CA GLU A 98 -9.34 7.95 -20.25
C GLU A 98 -10.65 7.15 -20.35
N GLU A 99 -10.91 6.25 -19.42
CA GLU A 99 -12.18 5.51 -19.34
C GLU A 99 -13.37 6.47 -19.23
N ASN A 100 -13.27 7.49 -18.38
CA ASN A 100 -14.34 8.48 -18.20
C ASN A 100 -14.66 9.25 -19.48
N LEU A 101 -13.68 9.52 -20.36
CA LEU A 101 -13.94 10.23 -21.63
C LEU A 101 -14.79 9.42 -22.61
N THR A 102 -14.78 8.11 -22.47
CA THR A 102 -15.48 7.18 -23.39
C THR A 102 -16.73 6.55 -22.75
N ASP A 103 -16.94 6.69 -21.47
CA ASP A 103 -18.08 6.13 -20.74
C ASP A 103 -19.32 7.02 -20.91
N PRO A 104 -20.37 6.56 -21.64
CA PRO A 104 -21.61 7.30 -21.79
C PRO A 104 -22.42 7.42 -20.49
N GLU A 105 -22.14 6.61 -19.49
CA GLU A 105 -22.79 6.63 -18.18
C GLU A 105 -22.00 7.41 -17.13
N GLN A 106 -21.01 8.18 -17.54
CA GLN A 106 -20.18 8.98 -16.65
C GLN A 106 -21.03 9.84 -15.71
N ARG A 107 -20.85 9.64 -14.41
CA ARG A 107 -21.46 10.45 -13.36
C ARG A 107 -20.69 10.33 -12.06
N ILE A 108 -20.80 11.35 -11.23
CA ILE A 108 -20.34 11.26 -9.85
C ILE A 108 -21.25 10.32 -9.08
N ALA A 109 -20.79 9.13 -8.78
CA ALA A 109 -21.55 8.11 -8.06
C ALA A 109 -20.67 7.46 -6.98
N ARG A 110 -21.31 7.00 -5.91
CA ARG A 110 -20.68 6.10 -4.96
C ARG A 110 -20.87 4.67 -5.46
N PRO A 111 -19.86 4.03 -6.04
CA PRO A 111 -20.06 2.75 -6.70
C PRO A 111 -20.40 1.65 -5.69
N ARG A 112 -21.38 0.83 -6.08
CA ARG A 112 -21.58 -0.52 -5.57
C ARG A 112 -21.40 -1.43 -6.77
N GLN A 113 -20.23 -2.02 -6.90
CA GLN A 113 -19.84 -2.70 -8.13
C GLN A 113 -19.75 -4.21 -7.90
N ILE A 114 -20.16 -4.95 -8.91
CA ILE A 114 -19.82 -6.35 -9.10
C ILE A 114 -18.76 -6.37 -10.19
N TYR A 115 -17.62 -6.98 -9.91
CA TYR A 115 -16.55 -7.11 -10.90
C TYR A 115 -17.00 -8.05 -12.02
N VAL A 116 -17.00 -7.55 -13.25
CA VAL A 116 -17.34 -8.31 -14.47
C VAL A 116 -16.17 -8.36 -15.46
N GLY A 117 -15.01 -7.90 -15.06
CA GLY A 117 -13.81 -7.89 -15.89
C GLY A 117 -13.16 -9.27 -16.03
N PRO A 118 -12.01 -9.35 -16.73
CA PRO A 118 -11.26 -10.59 -16.90
C PRO A 118 -10.84 -11.19 -15.55
N GLY A 119 -10.69 -12.53 -15.50
CA GLY A 119 -10.10 -13.21 -14.36
C GLY A 119 -8.62 -12.82 -14.13
N GLU A 120 -7.94 -13.58 -13.30
CA GLU A 120 -6.50 -13.37 -13.04
C GLU A 120 -5.70 -13.41 -14.35
N ARG A 121 -4.86 -12.41 -14.55
CA ARG A 121 -3.97 -12.32 -15.70
C ARG A 121 -2.63 -11.74 -15.29
N HIS A 122 -1.57 -12.14 -15.96
CA HIS A 122 -0.24 -11.62 -15.77
C HIS A 122 0.05 -10.47 -16.75
N VAL A 123 0.83 -9.50 -16.30
CA VAL A 123 1.40 -8.49 -17.19
C VAL A 123 2.60 -9.13 -17.90
N GLU A 124 2.54 -9.19 -19.23
CA GLU A 124 3.70 -9.58 -20.01
C GLU A 124 4.81 -8.54 -19.80
N ARG A 125 5.99 -9.00 -19.43
CA ARG A 125 7.17 -8.16 -19.32
C ARG A 125 7.99 -8.40 -20.58
N ASP A 126 8.07 -7.38 -21.40
CA ASP A 126 8.99 -7.34 -22.53
C ASP A 126 10.46 -7.36 -22.08
#